data_0d9da672ccff28f1a4c749a3494e7b5c
#
_entry.id   0d9da672ccff28f1a4c749a3494e7b5c
#
_cell.length_a   1.000
_cell.length_b   1.000
_cell.length_c   1.000
_cell.angle_alpha   90.00
_cell.angle_beta   90.00
_cell.angle_gamma   90.00
#
_symmetry.space_group_name_H-M   'P 1'
#
loop_
_entity.id
_entity.type
_entity.pdbx_description
1 polymer ?
#
loop_
_entity_poly.entity_id
_entity_poly.type
_entity_poly.pdbx_seq_one_letter_code
_entity_poly.pdbx_strand_id
1 'polypeptide(L)'
;MFRVGDYASDTNTRVVGKSVTVSRVSTDSRDINKGDLYVALKGPNFDGHDFILEAFEKGATACMVSRDHSELSLDDGRTYLIPHNTYQGLADLSRWWRGKFSSQIKVVGITGSNGKTTVKEMIAKILRCEVGVDNVLATQGNLNNGIGVPKTILELTSNHKYAVVEMGMNSLGELRSLAHIVCPDVAVITNIGTAHIGELGSQDAIAEAKSEIIYGLPKGGVLIVEAEGNYTDYLISQHRGGVAIRFGESCQADILGQYSRSESSITLKISYQGYAIDVDLKIRGNHNILNALAAAAVCFSLKVSARSIKQGLESFDSVQGRLETIKLKSGDVLINDTYNANFDSVCRALEFLAAEPGKKIFVFGDMGELGEFGPSLHTKVGEFAKANGIDLLFGFGELTKKAVSSFGANGTHYDSRSELLGQLRASLNGQAHVLIKGSRFMKMEYFCNSLIT
;
A
#
# COMPACT_ATOMS: atom_id res chain seq x y z
N MET A 1 18.08 7.44 19.27
CA MET A 1 18.18 6.65 18.06
C MET A 1 19.62 6.14 17.88
N PHE A 2 20.62 6.88 17.35
CA PHE A 2 21.99 6.39 17.14
C PHE A 2 23.05 7.50 17.24
N ARG A 3 24.32 7.10 17.36
CA ARG A 3 25.46 8.03 17.25
C ARG A 3 26.01 8.01 15.82
N VAL A 4 26.28 9.19 15.27
CA VAL A 4 26.81 9.33 13.90
C VAL A 4 28.14 8.56 13.72
N GLY A 5 28.99 8.54 14.75
CA GLY A 5 30.25 7.79 14.71
C GLY A 5 30.07 6.28 14.57
N ASP A 6 29.05 5.69 15.22
CA ASP A 6 28.77 4.26 15.12
C ASP A 6 28.32 3.89 13.70
N TYR A 7 27.43 4.69 13.11
CA TYR A 7 27.01 4.52 11.72
C TYR A 7 28.18 4.64 10.75
N ALA A 8 29.00 5.69 10.91
CA ALA A 8 30.16 5.93 10.06
C ALA A 8 31.17 4.79 10.11
N SER A 9 31.45 4.24 11.30
CA SER A 9 32.36 3.11 11.48
C SER A 9 31.85 1.83 10.83
N ASP A 10 30.54 1.55 10.99
CA ASP A 10 29.94 0.30 10.48
C ASP A 10 29.73 0.33 8.95
N THR A 11 29.58 1.52 8.35
CA THR A 11 29.23 1.68 6.91
C THR A 11 30.32 2.32 6.07
N ASN A 12 31.39 2.77 6.68
CA ASN A 12 32.47 3.55 6.03
C ASN A 12 31.96 4.85 5.37
N THR A 13 30.86 5.42 5.89
CA THR A 13 30.30 6.70 5.41
C THR A 13 31.21 7.85 5.84
N ARG A 14 31.55 8.74 4.90
CA ARG A 14 32.33 9.96 5.23
C ARG A 14 31.50 10.88 6.14
N VAL A 15 32.10 11.30 7.23
CA VAL A 15 31.52 12.26 8.17
C VAL A 15 32.50 13.44 8.34
N VAL A 16 31.97 14.64 8.37
CA VAL A 16 32.68 15.88 8.74
C VAL A 16 32.04 16.41 10.02
N GLY A 17 32.84 16.95 10.93
CA GLY A 17 32.38 17.45 12.22
C GLY A 17 32.45 16.41 13.35
N LYS A 18 31.78 16.70 14.47
CA LYS A 18 31.81 15.86 15.68
C LYS A 18 30.83 14.71 15.60
N SER A 19 31.15 13.58 16.25
CA SER A 19 30.15 12.50 16.43
C SER A 19 29.09 12.95 17.42
N VAL A 20 27.88 13.14 16.91
CA VAL A 20 26.69 13.57 17.66
C VAL A 20 25.67 12.44 17.78
N THR A 21 24.72 12.56 18.71
CA THR A 21 23.60 11.63 18.85
C THR A 21 22.41 12.15 18.07
N VAL A 22 21.87 11.31 17.19
CA VAL A 22 20.65 11.56 16.41
C VAL A 22 19.45 10.95 17.14
N SER A 23 18.39 11.72 17.30
CA SER A 23 17.12 11.29 17.94
C SER A 23 16.11 10.77 16.93
N ARG A 24 16.01 11.41 15.77
CA ARG A 24 15.06 11.13 14.69
C ARG A 24 15.66 11.52 13.34
N VAL A 25 15.15 10.95 12.26
CA VAL A 25 15.52 11.34 10.89
C VAL A 25 14.34 12.01 10.22
N SER A 26 14.56 13.21 9.64
CA SER A 26 13.57 13.92 8.84
C SER A 26 14.09 14.26 7.45
N THR A 27 13.22 14.23 6.45
CA THR A 27 13.47 14.67 5.07
C THR A 27 12.73 15.98 4.75
N ASP A 28 12.06 16.59 5.76
CA ASP A 28 11.29 17.83 5.61
C ASP A 28 11.86 18.89 6.57
N SER A 29 12.44 19.97 6.02
CA SER A 29 13.00 21.07 6.79
C SER A 29 11.98 21.82 7.65
N ARG A 30 10.68 21.72 7.30
CA ARG A 30 9.59 22.33 8.06
C ARG A 30 9.26 21.58 9.34
N ASP A 31 9.55 20.26 9.38
CA ASP A 31 9.29 19.35 10.50
C ASP A 31 10.58 18.91 11.20
N ILE A 32 11.48 19.85 11.47
CA ILE A 32 12.72 19.60 12.20
C ILE A 32 12.53 19.87 13.69
N ASN A 33 12.99 18.92 14.50
CA ASN A 33 13.07 19.04 15.96
C ASN A 33 14.52 18.97 16.44
N LYS A 34 14.73 19.41 17.68
CA LYS A 34 16.08 19.34 18.32
C LYS A 34 16.56 17.89 18.38
N GLY A 35 17.75 17.66 17.86
CA GLY A 35 18.38 16.34 17.84
C GLY A 35 18.13 15.53 16.56
N ASP A 36 17.42 16.08 15.57
CA ASP A 36 17.18 15.40 14.30
C ASP A 36 18.42 15.34 13.40
N LEU A 37 18.47 14.31 12.56
CA LEU A 37 19.24 14.26 11.33
C LEU A 37 18.34 14.74 10.18
N TYR A 38 18.69 15.86 9.56
CA TYR A 38 18.04 16.30 8.32
C TYR A 38 18.70 15.62 7.12
N VAL A 39 17.89 15.00 6.24
CA VAL A 39 18.37 14.41 4.97
C VAL A 39 17.95 15.30 3.81
N ALA A 40 18.90 15.97 3.18
CA ALA A 40 18.67 16.89 2.07
C ALA A 40 18.40 16.11 0.77
N LEU A 41 17.14 15.85 0.46
CA LEU A 41 16.73 15.19 -0.78
C LEU A 41 16.49 16.21 -1.89
N LYS A 42 16.95 15.89 -3.12
CA LYS A 42 16.68 16.69 -4.31
C LYS A 42 15.46 16.13 -5.05
N GLY A 43 14.38 16.89 -5.08
CA GLY A 43 13.17 16.58 -5.84
C GLY A 43 13.16 17.25 -7.22
N PRO A 44 12.12 17.01 -8.04
CA PRO A 44 12.00 17.61 -9.36
C PRO A 44 11.77 19.15 -9.32
N ASN A 45 11.19 19.66 -8.23
CA ASN A 45 10.79 21.07 -8.10
C ASN A 45 11.55 21.84 -7.01
N PHE A 46 12.40 21.18 -6.22
CA PHE A 46 13.16 21.80 -5.13
C PHE A 46 14.42 20.98 -4.83
N ASP A 47 15.42 21.63 -4.24
CA ASP A 47 16.60 20.97 -3.70
C ASP A 47 16.65 21.12 -2.17
N GLY A 48 16.63 19.99 -1.47
CA GLY A 48 16.68 19.96 0.00
C GLY A 48 17.97 20.57 0.56
N HIS A 49 19.03 20.65 -0.24
CA HIS A 49 20.29 21.25 0.17
C HIS A 49 20.18 22.77 0.42
N ASP A 50 19.21 23.44 -0.20
CA ASP A 50 18.95 24.88 0.02
C ASP A 50 18.47 25.17 1.45
N PHE A 51 17.95 24.15 2.17
CA PHE A 51 17.35 24.28 3.50
C PHE A 51 18.26 23.80 4.65
N ILE A 52 19.52 23.48 4.38
CA ILE A 52 20.45 22.94 5.40
C ILE A 52 20.64 23.91 6.56
N LEU A 53 20.86 25.19 6.28
CA LEU A 53 21.04 26.21 7.31
C LEU A 53 19.79 26.35 8.18
N GLU A 54 18.62 26.42 7.54
CA GLU A 54 17.34 26.47 8.22
C GLU A 54 17.11 25.24 9.12
N ALA A 55 17.49 24.04 8.64
CA ALA A 55 17.39 22.82 9.43
C ALA A 55 18.25 22.87 10.71
N PHE A 56 19.46 23.37 10.63
CA PHE A 56 20.31 23.57 11.81
C PHE A 56 19.75 24.62 12.75
N GLU A 57 19.23 25.74 12.24
CA GLU A 57 18.60 26.79 13.05
C GLU A 57 17.38 26.26 13.83
N LYS A 58 16.62 25.32 13.24
CA LYS A 58 15.49 24.64 13.88
C LYS A 58 15.92 23.55 14.87
N GLY A 59 17.20 23.19 14.91
CA GLY A 59 17.75 22.27 15.90
C GLY A 59 18.20 20.92 15.38
N ALA A 60 18.35 20.75 14.06
CA ALA A 60 19.02 19.56 13.52
C ALA A 60 20.43 19.46 14.13
N THR A 61 20.78 18.25 14.55
CA THR A 61 22.12 18.00 15.15
C THR A 61 23.14 17.58 14.08
N ALA A 62 22.65 17.08 12.95
CA ALA A 62 23.46 16.74 11.78
C ALA A 62 22.63 16.87 10.50
N CYS A 63 23.31 17.05 9.36
CA CYS A 63 22.68 16.98 8.03
C CYS A 63 23.35 15.91 7.17
N MET A 64 22.52 15.19 6.37
CA MET A 64 23.02 14.32 5.32
C MET A 64 22.96 15.07 4.00
N VAL A 65 24.10 15.17 3.31
CA VAL A 65 24.29 15.96 2.10
C VAL A 65 24.98 15.16 1.01
N SER A 66 24.63 15.40 -0.25
CA SER A 66 25.26 14.71 -1.38
C SER A 66 26.70 15.17 -1.57
N ARG A 67 27.57 14.25 -2.01
CA ARG A 67 29.00 14.53 -2.26
C ARG A 67 29.22 15.65 -3.28
N ASP A 68 28.33 15.76 -4.27
CA ASP A 68 28.46 16.70 -5.37
C ASP A 68 28.07 18.15 -5.00
N HIS A 69 27.63 18.38 -3.75
CA HIS A 69 27.31 19.72 -3.23
C HIS A 69 28.60 20.42 -2.76
N SER A 70 29.50 20.71 -3.71
CA SER A 70 30.81 21.28 -3.47
C SER A 70 30.82 22.74 -2.97
N GLU A 71 29.68 23.43 -3.04
CA GLU A 71 29.51 24.83 -2.63
C GLU A 71 29.29 24.99 -1.11
N LEU A 72 28.98 23.91 -0.39
CA LEU A 72 28.84 23.94 1.05
C LEU A 72 30.19 24.03 1.73
N SER A 73 30.41 25.10 2.49
CA SER A 73 31.51 25.14 3.44
C SER A 73 31.22 24.16 4.58
N LEU A 74 31.70 22.93 4.44
CA LEU A 74 31.52 21.87 5.43
C LEU A 74 32.44 22.02 6.66
N ASP A 75 33.23 23.07 6.73
CA ASP A 75 34.17 23.34 7.83
C ASP A 75 33.67 24.47 8.76
N ASP A 76 32.37 24.44 9.02
CA ASP A 76 31.68 25.43 9.87
C ASP A 76 31.43 24.94 11.31
N GLY A 77 32.05 23.82 11.69
CA GLY A 77 31.91 23.20 13.02
C GLY A 77 30.64 22.37 13.22
N ARG A 78 29.81 22.25 12.19
CA ARG A 78 28.57 21.41 12.18
C ARG A 78 28.91 19.99 11.79
N THR A 79 27.93 19.08 11.92
CA THR A 79 28.09 17.65 11.59
C THR A 79 27.35 17.29 10.29
N TYR A 80 28.10 16.72 9.35
CA TYR A 80 27.61 16.31 8.05
C TYR A 80 27.92 14.84 7.78
N LEU A 81 26.92 14.10 7.27
CA LEU A 81 27.07 12.77 6.70
C LEU A 81 27.09 12.93 5.18
N ILE A 82 28.09 12.38 4.51
CA ILE A 82 28.35 12.64 3.09
C ILE A 82 28.34 11.31 2.31
N PRO A 83 27.16 10.74 1.99
CA PRO A 83 27.06 9.63 1.05
C PRO A 83 27.33 10.09 -0.39
N HIS A 84 27.35 9.16 -1.34
CA HIS A 84 27.46 9.51 -2.76
C HIS A 84 26.29 10.42 -3.19
N ASN A 85 25.07 10.01 -2.87
CA ASN A 85 23.86 10.83 -2.94
C ASN A 85 22.97 10.56 -1.73
N THR A 86 22.08 11.49 -1.42
CA THR A 86 21.26 11.44 -0.20
C THR A 86 20.14 10.39 -0.26
N TYR A 87 19.66 10.01 -1.43
CA TYR A 87 18.69 8.91 -1.57
C TYR A 87 19.33 7.57 -1.17
N GLN A 88 20.53 7.29 -1.72
CA GLN A 88 21.29 6.09 -1.34
C GLN A 88 21.69 6.16 0.14
N GLY A 89 22.10 7.32 0.63
CA GLY A 89 22.45 7.52 2.04
C GLY A 89 21.28 7.23 2.99
N LEU A 90 20.06 7.63 2.63
CA LEU A 90 18.85 7.33 3.39
C LEU A 90 18.55 5.83 3.39
N ALA A 91 18.69 5.18 2.24
CA ALA A 91 18.51 3.73 2.10
C ALA A 91 19.53 2.94 2.93
N ASP A 92 20.82 3.30 2.85
CA ASP A 92 21.91 2.66 3.57
C ASP A 92 21.77 2.85 5.09
N LEU A 93 21.38 4.05 5.53
CA LEU A 93 21.09 4.34 6.93
C LEU A 93 19.94 3.48 7.45
N SER A 94 18.88 3.35 6.67
CA SER A 94 17.70 2.56 7.03
C SER A 94 18.03 1.07 7.10
N ARG A 95 18.80 0.56 6.14
CA ARG A 95 19.25 -0.85 6.14
C ARG A 95 20.15 -1.13 7.34
N TRP A 96 21.10 -0.24 7.64
CA TRP A 96 21.95 -0.36 8.83
C TRP A 96 21.11 -0.37 10.10
N TRP A 97 20.14 0.56 10.22
CA TRP A 97 19.25 0.63 11.37
C TRP A 97 18.39 -0.63 11.52
N ARG A 98 17.82 -1.16 10.40
CA ARG A 98 17.12 -2.45 10.40
C ARG A 98 17.98 -3.59 10.93
N GLY A 99 19.26 -3.60 10.57
CA GLY A 99 20.22 -4.62 11.02
C GLY A 99 20.37 -4.71 12.54
N LYS A 100 20.23 -3.57 13.26
CA LYS A 100 20.31 -3.54 14.74
C LYS A 100 19.18 -4.34 15.41
N PHE A 101 18.08 -4.61 14.71
CA PHE A 101 16.90 -5.32 15.23
C PHE A 101 16.65 -6.67 14.55
N SER A 102 17.58 -7.17 13.76
CA SER A 102 17.37 -8.37 12.92
C SER A 102 17.00 -9.64 13.70
N SER A 103 17.47 -9.78 14.93
CA SER A 103 17.15 -10.93 15.81
C SER A 103 15.93 -10.69 16.73
N GLN A 104 15.45 -9.47 16.86
CA GLN A 104 14.45 -9.08 17.85
C GLN A 104 13.07 -8.81 17.24
N ILE A 105 13.04 -8.22 16.04
CA ILE A 105 11.82 -7.77 15.39
C ILE A 105 11.57 -8.62 14.15
N LYS A 106 10.39 -9.27 14.08
CA LYS A 106 9.92 -9.94 12.88
C LYS A 106 9.31 -8.95 11.90
N VAL A 107 9.78 -8.94 10.67
CA VAL A 107 9.34 -8.01 9.63
C VAL A 107 8.59 -8.72 8.54
N VAL A 108 7.41 -8.20 8.21
CA VAL A 108 6.57 -8.62 7.10
C VAL A 108 6.69 -7.59 5.98
N GLY A 109 7.10 -8.02 4.80
CA GLY A 109 7.10 -7.21 3.59
C GLY A 109 5.89 -7.54 2.72
N ILE A 110 5.20 -6.54 2.18
CA ILE A 110 3.99 -6.75 1.40
C ILE A 110 4.07 -6.01 0.07
N THR A 111 3.84 -6.72 -1.02
CA THR A 111 3.62 -6.15 -2.35
C THR A 111 2.44 -6.82 -3.05
N GLY A 112 2.13 -6.40 -4.26
CA GLY A 112 1.07 -6.93 -5.11
C GLY A 112 0.41 -5.84 -5.96
N SER A 113 -0.40 -6.23 -6.91
CA SER A 113 -1.13 -5.27 -7.75
C SER A 113 -2.24 -4.57 -6.96
N ASN A 114 -3.05 -5.33 -6.23
CA ASN A 114 -4.17 -4.86 -5.43
C ASN A 114 -4.13 -5.44 -4.02
N GLY A 115 -4.83 -4.83 -3.05
CA GLY A 115 -5.00 -5.37 -1.70
C GLY A 115 -3.86 -5.10 -0.71
N LYS A 116 -2.69 -4.58 -1.13
CA LYS A 116 -1.51 -4.34 -0.27
C LYS A 116 -1.85 -3.66 1.05
N THR A 117 -2.47 -2.50 0.99
CA THR A 117 -2.80 -1.71 2.19
C THR A 117 -3.82 -2.40 3.07
N THR A 118 -4.85 -3.04 2.47
CA THR A 118 -5.87 -3.79 3.22
C THR A 118 -5.22 -4.96 3.97
N VAL A 119 -4.39 -5.76 3.29
CA VAL A 119 -3.65 -6.88 3.90
C VAL A 119 -2.69 -6.37 4.99
N LYS A 120 -1.96 -5.27 4.74
CA LYS A 120 -1.09 -4.62 5.73
C LYS A 120 -1.87 -4.24 6.99
N GLU A 121 -3.01 -3.58 6.85
CA GLU A 121 -3.81 -3.15 8.00
C GLU A 121 -4.44 -4.33 8.75
N MET A 122 -4.91 -5.37 8.05
CA MET A 122 -5.39 -6.61 8.67
C MET A 122 -4.29 -7.29 9.49
N ILE A 123 -3.09 -7.47 8.91
CA ILE A 123 -1.94 -8.05 9.61
C ILE A 123 -1.59 -7.21 10.85
N ALA A 124 -1.47 -5.89 10.67
CA ALA A 124 -1.15 -5.00 11.78
C ALA A 124 -2.19 -5.07 12.90
N LYS A 125 -3.49 -5.16 12.55
CA LYS A 125 -4.59 -5.30 13.52
C LYS A 125 -4.49 -6.61 14.28
N ILE A 126 -4.25 -7.73 13.61
CA ILE A 126 -4.05 -9.05 14.23
C ILE A 126 -2.84 -9.03 15.18
N LEU A 127 -1.71 -8.51 14.72
CA LEU A 127 -0.49 -8.43 15.52
C LEU A 127 -0.66 -7.52 16.75
N ARG A 128 -1.40 -6.42 16.61
CA ARG A 128 -1.75 -5.54 17.75
C ARG A 128 -2.63 -6.24 18.77
N CYS A 129 -3.52 -7.14 18.34
CA CYS A 129 -4.29 -7.99 19.27
C CYS A 129 -3.38 -9.00 20.01
N GLU A 130 -2.30 -9.47 19.36
CA GLU A 130 -1.37 -10.46 19.96
C GLU A 130 -0.40 -9.84 20.95
N VAL A 131 0.20 -8.68 20.63
CA VAL A 131 1.31 -8.12 21.42
C VAL A 131 1.07 -6.71 21.96
N GLY A 132 -0.06 -6.08 21.65
CA GLY A 132 -0.36 -4.68 22.00
C GLY A 132 0.02 -3.69 20.90
N VAL A 133 -0.63 -2.52 20.92
CA VAL A 133 -0.55 -1.50 19.84
C VAL A 133 0.87 -0.95 19.67
N ASP A 134 1.54 -0.62 20.78
CA ASP A 134 2.86 0.03 20.78
C ASP A 134 4.01 -0.90 20.37
N ASN A 135 3.73 -2.20 20.22
CA ASN A 135 4.72 -3.22 19.86
C ASN A 135 4.69 -3.58 18.36
N VAL A 136 3.86 -2.90 17.57
CA VAL A 136 3.69 -3.17 16.13
C VAL A 136 3.87 -1.89 15.32
N LEU A 137 4.95 -1.83 14.56
CA LEU A 137 5.15 -0.80 13.53
C LEU A 137 4.43 -1.22 12.25
N ALA A 138 3.76 -0.28 11.57
CA ALA A 138 3.19 -0.52 10.24
C ALA A 138 3.35 0.72 9.36
N THR A 139 3.57 0.52 8.05
CA THR A 139 3.63 1.61 7.08
C THR A 139 2.41 2.53 7.21
N GLN A 140 2.64 3.81 7.41
CA GLN A 140 1.60 4.82 7.50
C GLN A 140 1.25 5.37 6.11
N GLY A 141 -0.05 5.50 5.84
CA GLY A 141 -0.53 6.06 4.57
C GLY A 141 0.04 5.33 3.35
N ASN A 142 0.69 6.09 2.46
CA ASN A 142 1.32 5.63 1.22
C ASN A 142 2.86 5.67 1.26
N LEU A 143 3.47 5.60 2.43
CA LEU A 143 4.93 5.59 2.58
C LEU A 143 5.56 4.25 2.13
N ASN A 144 5.28 3.84 0.89
CA ASN A 144 5.63 2.54 0.31
C ASN A 144 6.66 2.60 -0.84
N ASN A 145 7.29 3.75 -1.05
CA ASN A 145 8.29 4.01 -2.10
C ASN A 145 9.71 4.17 -1.52
N GLY A 146 10.69 4.53 -2.38
CA GLY A 146 12.10 4.71 -2.04
C GLY A 146 12.44 5.74 -0.96
N ILE A 147 11.49 6.59 -0.56
CA ILE A 147 11.62 7.51 0.58
C ILE A 147 10.79 7.01 1.78
N GLY A 148 9.57 6.57 1.51
CA GLY A 148 8.62 6.18 2.55
C GLY A 148 9.02 4.91 3.30
N VAL A 149 9.51 3.90 2.59
CA VAL A 149 9.99 2.64 3.20
C VAL A 149 11.18 2.88 4.13
N PRO A 150 12.25 3.59 3.71
CA PRO A 150 13.33 4.00 4.62
C PRO A 150 12.85 4.74 5.86
N LYS A 151 11.93 5.71 5.71
CA LYS A 151 11.35 6.44 6.84
C LYS A 151 10.64 5.51 7.82
N THR A 152 9.82 4.60 7.32
CA THR A 152 9.14 3.60 8.14
C THR A 152 10.14 2.73 8.91
N ILE A 153 11.20 2.25 8.27
CA ILE A 153 12.23 1.42 8.92
C ILE A 153 12.99 2.21 10.01
N LEU A 154 13.24 3.49 9.79
CA LEU A 154 13.90 4.35 10.78
C LEU A 154 13.05 4.64 12.03
N GLU A 155 11.75 4.34 12.01
CA GLU A 155 10.88 4.40 13.19
C GLU A 155 11.00 3.16 14.10
N LEU A 156 11.76 2.12 13.70
CA LEU A 156 11.98 0.93 14.55
C LEU A 156 12.65 1.29 15.87
N THR A 157 12.11 0.71 16.94
CA THR A 157 12.64 0.81 18.31
C THR A 157 12.70 -0.56 18.96
N SER A 158 13.40 -0.69 20.09
CA SER A 158 13.48 -1.93 20.87
C SER A 158 12.12 -2.41 21.44
N ASN A 159 11.11 -1.55 21.47
CA ASN A 159 9.78 -1.93 21.95
C ASN A 159 9.00 -2.75 20.91
N HIS A 160 9.27 -2.54 19.62
CA HIS A 160 8.59 -3.27 18.57
C HIS A 160 8.95 -4.77 18.59
N LYS A 161 7.95 -5.62 18.40
CA LYS A 161 8.09 -7.06 18.17
C LYS A 161 7.87 -7.42 16.70
N TYR A 162 7.03 -6.63 16.04
CA TYR A 162 6.69 -6.82 14.63
C TYR A 162 6.76 -5.50 13.87
N ALA A 163 7.10 -5.61 12.58
CA ALA A 163 6.92 -4.52 11.63
C ALA A 163 6.23 -5.04 10.36
N VAL A 164 5.28 -4.27 9.83
CA VAL A 164 4.52 -4.59 8.62
C VAL A 164 4.75 -3.49 7.60
N VAL A 165 5.53 -3.80 6.56
CA VAL A 165 6.05 -2.81 5.61
C VAL A 165 5.44 -3.04 4.23
N GLU A 166 4.63 -2.09 3.78
CA GLU A 166 4.11 -2.05 2.42
C GLU A 166 5.18 -1.55 1.46
N MET A 167 5.38 -2.24 0.34
CA MET A 167 6.33 -1.91 -0.70
C MET A 167 5.64 -1.82 -2.06
N GLY A 168 5.65 -0.61 -2.64
CA GLY A 168 5.22 -0.32 -4.00
C GLY A 168 6.38 -0.33 -4.98
N MET A 169 6.08 -0.35 -6.26
CA MET A 169 7.06 -0.19 -7.33
C MET A 169 6.39 0.33 -8.61
N ASN A 170 7.13 1.02 -9.45
CA ASN A 170 6.73 1.44 -10.78
C ASN A 170 7.63 0.81 -11.87
N SER A 171 8.84 0.42 -11.52
CA SER A 171 9.82 -0.15 -12.45
C SER A 171 10.55 -1.36 -11.86
N LEU A 172 11.17 -2.16 -12.74
CA LEU A 172 12.08 -3.24 -12.36
C LEU A 172 13.25 -2.69 -11.53
N GLY A 173 13.69 -3.44 -10.52
CA GLY A 173 14.77 -3.09 -9.61
C GLY A 173 14.37 -2.27 -8.39
N GLU A 174 13.24 -1.55 -8.44
CA GLU A 174 12.78 -0.75 -7.30
C GLU A 174 12.44 -1.64 -6.11
N LEU A 175 11.62 -2.66 -6.32
CA LEU A 175 11.20 -3.54 -5.24
C LEU A 175 12.36 -4.32 -4.65
N ARG A 176 13.34 -4.71 -5.47
CA ARG A 176 14.59 -5.33 -5.00
C ARG A 176 15.33 -4.41 -4.03
N SER A 177 15.45 -3.13 -4.38
CA SER A 177 16.10 -2.14 -3.54
C SER A 177 15.37 -1.96 -2.21
N LEU A 178 14.04 -1.89 -2.23
CA LEU A 178 13.21 -1.82 -1.02
C LEU A 178 13.33 -3.09 -0.17
N ALA A 179 13.29 -4.26 -0.80
CA ALA A 179 13.42 -5.54 -0.11
C ALA A 179 14.76 -5.68 0.62
N HIS A 180 15.84 -5.15 0.04
CA HIS A 180 17.16 -5.11 0.70
C HIS A 180 17.22 -4.16 1.89
N ILE A 181 16.41 -3.11 1.91
CA ILE A 181 16.28 -2.21 3.07
C ILE A 181 15.48 -2.89 4.19
N VAL A 182 14.33 -3.47 3.82
CA VAL A 182 13.37 -4.05 4.76
C VAL A 182 13.87 -5.36 5.35
N CYS A 183 14.58 -6.19 4.57
CA CYS A 183 15.01 -7.54 4.96
C CYS A 183 13.87 -8.29 5.67
N PRO A 184 12.74 -8.58 4.98
CA PRO A 184 11.57 -9.19 5.61
C PRO A 184 11.83 -10.65 5.99
N ASP A 185 11.29 -11.11 7.13
CA ASP A 185 11.26 -12.53 7.52
C ASP A 185 10.15 -13.27 6.74
N VAL A 186 9.08 -12.56 6.40
CA VAL A 186 7.91 -13.04 5.64
C VAL A 186 7.62 -12.06 4.53
N ALA A 187 7.53 -12.51 3.28
CA ALA A 187 7.13 -11.72 2.13
C ALA A 187 5.75 -12.15 1.62
N VAL A 188 4.89 -11.19 1.32
CA VAL A 188 3.56 -11.43 0.76
C VAL A 188 3.46 -10.78 -0.60
N ILE A 189 3.02 -11.56 -1.59
CA ILE A 189 2.58 -11.07 -2.89
C ILE A 189 1.08 -11.30 -2.95
N THR A 190 0.28 -10.24 -2.79
CA THR A 190 -1.18 -10.38 -2.67
C THR A 190 -1.82 -10.91 -3.94
N ASN A 191 -1.41 -10.42 -5.08
CA ASN A 191 -1.80 -10.87 -6.42
C ASN A 191 -0.94 -10.23 -7.52
N ILE A 192 -0.99 -10.79 -8.72
CA ILE A 192 -0.43 -10.23 -9.95
C ILE A 192 -1.61 -9.85 -10.87
N GLY A 193 -1.86 -8.56 -11.03
CA GLY A 193 -2.88 -7.99 -11.90
C GLY A 193 -2.27 -7.01 -12.90
N THR A 194 -3.07 -6.05 -13.38
CA THR A 194 -2.70 -5.10 -14.43
C THR A 194 -2.21 -3.74 -13.91
N ALA A 195 -2.01 -3.58 -12.60
CA ALA A 195 -1.45 -2.34 -12.05
C ALA A 195 -0.03 -2.11 -12.58
N HIS A 196 0.28 -0.87 -13.03
CA HIS A 196 1.55 -0.46 -13.66
C HIS A 196 1.83 -1.09 -15.03
N ILE A 197 0.79 -1.56 -15.74
CA ILE A 197 0.97 -2.19 -17.06
C ILE A 197 1.50 -1.21 -18.11
N GLY A 198 1.22 0.09 -17.95
CA GLY A 198 1.72 1.13 -18.84
C GLY A 198 3.24 1.32 -18.76
N GLU A 199 3.82 1.16 -17.58
CA GLU A 199 5.25 1.27 -17.34
C GLU A 199 6.01 -0.02 -17.67
N LEU A 200 5.41 -1.17 -17.32
CA LEU A 200 6.07 -2.48 -17.44
C LEU A 200 5.73 -3.24 -18.74
N GLY A 201 4.66 -2.84 -19.44
CA GLY A 201 4.28 -3.37 -20.74
C GLY A 201 3.56 -4.71 -20.75
N SER A 202 3.73 -5.57 -19.73
CA SER A 202 3.07 -6.88 -19.65
C SER A 202 2.86 -7.36 -18.23
N GLN A 203 1.93 -8.33 -18.06
CA GLN A 203 1.75 -8.98 -16.76
C GLN A 203 2.96 -9.85 -16.36
N ASP A 204 3.69 -10.41 -17.32
CA ASP A 204 4.91 -11.16 -17.04
C ASP A 204 5.97 -10.24 -16.39
N ALA A 205 6.16 -9.03 -16.94
CA ALA A 205 7.07 -8.04 -16.36
C ALA A 205 6.58 -7.55 -14.97
N ILE A 206 5.26 -7.46 -14.76
CA ILE A 206 4.69 -7.14 -13.44
C ILE A 206 4.99 -8.28 -12.45
N ALA A 207 4.87 -9.53 -12.87
CA ALA A 207 5.19 -10.69 -12.03
C ALA A 207 6.68 -10.73 -11.68
N GLU A 208 7.56 -10.48 -12.65
CA GLU A 208 9.00 -10.36 -12.45
C GLU A 208 9.32 -9.26 -11.45
N ALA A 209 8.82 -8.02 -11.66
CA ALA A 209 9.06 -6.90 -10.77
C ALA A 209 8.55 -7.16 -9.34
N LYS A 210 7.38 -7.81 -9.17
CA LYS A 210 6.86 -8.13 -7.83
C LYS A 210 7.59 -9.30 -7.17
N SER A 211 8.16 -10.23 -7.96
CA SER A 211 8.99 -11.31 -7.42
C SER A 211 10.27 -10.79 -6.75
N GLU A 212 10.69 -9.57 -7.07
CA GLU A 212 11.89 -8.96 -6.45
C GLU A 212 11.82 -8.80 -4.93
N ILE A 213 10.62 -8.84 -4.32
CA ILE A 213 10.49 -8.84 -2.86
C ILE A 213 11.20 -10.04 -2.22
N ILE A 214 11.32 -11.16 -2.96
CA ILE A 214 11.95 -12.40 -2.52
C ILE A 214 13.45 -12.21 -2.23
N TYR A 215 14.11 -11.27 -2.92
CA TYR A 215 15.54 -10.99 -2.69
C TYR A 215 15.85 -10.44 -1.29
N GLY A 216 14.85 -9.94 -0.58
CA GLY A 216 15.00 -9.51 0.82
C GLY A 216 14.84 -10.63 1.85
N LEU A 217 14.32 -11.78 1.47
CA LEU A 217 14.09 -12.89 2.38
C LEU A 217 15.41 -13.56 2.79
N PRO A 218 15.59 -13.91 4.08
CA PRO A 218 16.72 -14.70 4.53
C PRO A 218 16.57 -16.16 4.08
N LYS A 219 17.64 -16.94 4.21
CA LYS A 219 17.56 -18.40 4.02
C LYS A 219 16.52 -18.98 4.98
N GLY A 220 15.54 -19.70 4.44
CA GLY A 220 14.40 -20.21 5.22
C GLY A 220 13.30 -19.20 5.50
N GLY A 221 13.36 -17.99 4.91
CA GLY A 221 12.27 -17.02 4.97
C GLY A 221 10.98 -17.55 4.31
N VAL A 222 9.86 -16.95 4.61
CA VAL A 222 8.54 -17.42 4.16
C VAL A 222 8.01 -16.54 3.05
N LEU A 223 7.62 -17.14 1.92
CA LEU A 223 6.89 -16.49 0.84
C LEU A 223 5.41 -16.88 0.93
N ILE A 224 4.52 -15.88 0.87
CA ILE A 224 3.06 -16.07 0.90
C ILE A 224 2.48 -15.58 -0.41
N VAL A 225 1.74 -16.44 -1.12
CA VAL A 225 1.16 -16.20 -2.44
C VAL A 225 -0.26 -16.75 -2.54
N GLU A 226 -1.06 -16.20 -3.45
CA GLU A 226 -2.38 -16.71 -3.80
C GLU A 226 -2.27 -18.09 -4.48
N ALA A 227 -3.11 -19.07 -4.10
CA ALA A 227 -3.05 -20.42 -4.62
C ALA A 227 -3.49 -20.52 -6.09
N GLU A 228 -4.55 -19.78 -6.44
CA GLU A 228 -5.18 -19.79 -7.75
C GLU A 228 -4.62 -18.75 -8.72
N GLY A 229 -3.57 -18.03 -8.34
CA GLY A 229 -2.94 -16.99 -9.16
C GLY A 229 -2.21 -17.57 -10.38
N ASN A 230 -2.37 -16.95 -11.55
CA ASN A 230 -1.71 -17.40 -12.79
C ASN A 230 -0.17 -17.46 -12.70
N TYR A 231 0.42 -16.73 -11.76
CA TYR A 231 1.87 -16.63 -11.58
C TYR A 231 2.38 -17.34 -10.33
N THR A 232 1.54 -18.10 -9.63
CA THR A 232 1.88 -18.73 -8.35
C THR A 232 3.10 -19.65 -8.46
N ASP A 233 3.13 -20.55 -9.45
CA ASP A 233 4.25 -21.47 -9.64
C ASP A 233 5.53 -20.72 -10.06
N TYR A 234 5.41 -19.68 -10.88
CA TYR A 234 6.54 -18.81 -11.21
C TYR A 234 7.12 -18.16 -9.95
N LEU A 235 6.29 -17.53 -9.11
CA LEU A 235 6.72 -16.87 -7.88
C LEU A 235 7.40 -17.84 -6.91
N ILE A 236 6.83 -19.03 -6.75
CA ILE A 236 7.41 -20.09 -5.89
C ILE A 236 8.75 -20.56 -6.46
N SER A 237 8.90 -20.68 -7.78
CA SER A 237 10.15 -21.07 -8.43
C SER A 237 11.30 -20.09 -8.19
N GLN A 238 10.96 -18.79 -7.98
CA GLN A 238 11.95 -17.76 -7.63
C GLN A 238 12.41 -17.86 -6.16
N HIS A 239 11.63 -18.52 -5.30
CA HIS A 239 11.93 -18.65 -3.85
C HIS A 239 12.72 -19.91 -3.55
N ARG A 240 14.00 -19.89 -3.88
CA ARG A 240 14.88 -21.07 -3.72
C ARG A 240 15.30 -21.28 -2.27
N GLY A 241 14.93 -22.44 -1.70
CA GLY A 241 15.38 -22.87 -0.38
C GLY A 241 14.63 -22.25 0.82
N GLY A 242 13.47 -21.65 0.59
CA GLY A 242 12.56 -21.16 1.62
C GLY A 242 11.24 -21.94 1.68
N VAL A 243 10.35 -21.49 2.54
CA VAL A 243 9.00 -22.02 2.70
C VAL A 243 8.02 -21.17 1.91
N ALA A 244 7.22 -21.76 1.03
CA ALA A 244 6.10 -21.10 0.38
C ALA A 244 4.79 -21.57 1.03
N ILE A 245 3.88 -20.62 1.31
CA ILE A 245 2.54 -20.87 1.82
C ILE A 245 1.54 -20.28 0.82
N ARG A 246 0.62 -21.10 0.34
CA ARG A 246 -0.45 -20.70 -0.57
C ARG A 246 -1.72 -20.42 0.22
N PHE A 247 -2.36 -19.27 -0.05
CA PHE A 247 -3.68 -18.97 0.50
C PHE A 247 -4.72 -18.93 -0.62
N GLY A 248 -5.93 -19.37 -0.36
CA GLY A 248 -6.99 -19.36 -1.36
C GLY A 248 -8.24 -20.14 -0.97
N GLU A 249 -9.11 -20.39 -1.94
CA GLU A 249 -10.40 -21.06 -1.77
C GLU A 249 -10.40 -22.49 -2.33
N SER A 250 -9.37 -22.88 -3.08
CA SER A 250 -9.23 -24.21 -3.67
C SER A 250 -8.44 -25.18 -2.79
N CYS A 251 -8.52 -26.46 -3.11
CA CYS A 251 -7.77 -27.52 -2.41
C CYS A 251 -6.24 -27.43 -2.58
N GLN A 252 -5.73 -26.52 -3.42
CA GLN A 252 -4.30 -26.26 -3.58
C GLN A 252 -3.74 -25.30 -2.51
N ALA A 253 -4.63 -24.65 -1.74
CA ALA A 253 -4.26 -23.71 -0.70
C ALA A 253 -3.84 -24.44 0.58
N ASP A 254 -2.72 -24.00 1.18
CA ASP A 254 -2.29 -24.40 2.53
C ASP A 254 -3.17 -23.71 3.59
N ILE A 255 -3.52 -22.44 3.34
CA ILE A 255 -4.50 -21.67 4.10
C ILE A 255 -5.79 -21.65 3.29
N LEU A 256 -6.69 -22.54 3.64
CA LEU A 256 -7.95 -22.72 2.90
C LEU A 256 -9.08 -21.90 3.52
N GLY A 257 -9.74 -21.10 2.71
CA GLY A 257 -10.95 -20.35 3.05
C GLY A 257 -12.21 -21.03 2.52
N GLN A 258 -13.21 -21.18 3.39
CA GLN A 258 -14.59 -21.51 3.01
C GLN A 258 -15.50 -20.48 3.65
N TYR A 259 -16.47 -19.95 2.93
CA TYR A 259 -17.32 -18.89 3.47
C TYR A 259 -18.80 -19.10 3.19
N SER A 260 -19.61 -18.56 4.07
CA SER A 260 -21.04 -18.37 3.89
C SER A 260 -21.38 -16.88 4.03
N ARG A 261 -22.44 -16.45 3.36
CA ARG A 261 -22.91 -15.06 3.38
C ARG A 261 -24.25 -14.95 4.05
N SER A 262 -24.39 -13.95 4.89
CA SER A 262 -25.68 -13.40 5.32
C SER A 262 -25.87 -12.01 4.69
N GLU A 263 -27.03 -11.38 4.93
CA GLU A 263 -27.30 -10.02 4.43
C GLU A 263 -26.29 -8.98 4.95
N SER A 264 -25.72 -9.17 6.13
CA SER A 264 -24.89 -8.17 6.81
C SER A 264 -23.42 -8.58 7.06
N SER A 265 -23.09 -9.88 6.90
CA SER A 265 -21.75 -10.38 7.26
C SER A 265 -21.31 -11.55 6.35
N ILE A 266 -20.01 -11.78 6.34
CA ILE A 266 -19.38 -12.96 5.74
C ILE A 266 -18.77 -13.76 6.89
N THR A 267 -19.26 -14.98 7.13
CA THR A 267 -18.59 -15.91 8.04
C THR A 267 -17.58 -16.71 7.23
N LEU A 268 -16.29 -16.51 7.50
CA LEU A 268 -15.15 -17.14 6.85
C LEU A 268 -14.56 -18.20 7.78
N LYS A 269 -14.58 -19.45 7.36
CA LYS A 269 -13.83 -20.54 7.98
C LYS A 269 -12.45 -20.62 7.37
N ILE A 270 -11.43 -20.40 8.18
CA ILE A 270 -10.01 -20.48 7.79
C ILE A 270 -9.43 -21.77 8.34
N SER A 271 -8.92 -22.62 7.46
CA SER A 271 -8.32 -23.91 7.84
C SER A 271 -6.82 -23.94 7.52
N TYR A 272 -6.01 -24.43 8.45
CA TYR A 272 -4.57 -24.58 8.30
C TYR A 272 -4.04 -25.73 9.16
N GLN A 273 -3.33 -26.70 8.56
CA GLN A 273 -2.66 -27.83 9.27
C GLN A 273 -3.56 -28.56 10.29
N GLY A 274 -4.84 -28.78 9.95
CA GLY A 274 -5.79 -29.46 10.83
C GLY A 274 -6.50 -28.57 11.87
N TYR A 275 -6.11 -27.30 11.98
CA TYR A 275 -6.85 -26.30 12.76
C TYR A 275 -7.85 -25.57 11.89
N ALA A 276 -8.96 -25.13 12.49
CA ALA A 276 -9.92 -24.28 11.83
C ALA A 276 -10.41 -23.19 12.79
N ILE A 277 -10.61 -21.99 12.25
CA ILE A 277 -11.21 -20.84 12.96
C ILE A 277 -12.33 -20.26 12.11
N ASP A 278 -13.47 -19.93 12.75
CA ASP A 278 -14.55 -19.20 12.12
C ASP A 278 -14.43 -17.71 12.48
N VAL A 279 -14.48 -16.85 11.46
CA VAL A 279 -14.28 -15.41 11.54
C VAL A 279 -15.44 -14.69 10.91
N ASP A 280 -16.11 -13.79 11.62
CA ASP A 280 -17.17 -12.96 11.10
C ASP A 280 -16.61 -11.64 10.57
N LEU A 281 -16.40 -11.56 9.25
CA LEU A 281 -15.88 -10.37 8.59
C LEU A 281 -16.95 -9.30 8.46
N LYS A 282 -16.69 -8.11 8.98
CA LYS A 282 -17.54 -6.92 8.82
C LYS A 282 -17.43 -6.31 7.41
N ILE A 283 -16.27 -6.50 6.78
CA ILE A 283 -16.00 -5.97 5.44
C ILE A 283 -16.62 -6.87 4.37
N ARG A 284 -17.22 -6.23 3.37
CA ARG A 284 -17.91 -6.90 2.26
C ARG A 284 -16.97 -7.00 1.04
N GLY A 285 -17.34 -7.84 0.09
CA GLY A 285 -16.61 -8.06 -1.16
C GLY A 285 -15.69 -9.29 -1.13
N ASN A 286 -15.74 -10.11 -2.21
CA ASN A 286 -15.00 -11.36 -2.33
C ASN A 286 -13.49 -11.20 -2.22
N HIS A 287 -12.94 -10.13 -2.79
CA HIS A 287 -11.51 -9.82 -2.70
C HIS A 287 -11.02 -9.63 -1.25
N ASN A 288 -11.92 -9.25 -0.32
CA ASN A 288 -11.55 -9.13 1.09
C ASN A 288 -11.46 -10.48 1.80
N ILE A 289 -12.09 -11.53 1.27
CA ILE A 289 -11.86 -12.91 1.72
C ILE A 289 -10.39 -13.29 1.45
N LEU A 290 -9.91 -13.09 0.22
CA LEU A 290 -8.52 -13.36 -0.13
C LEU A 290 -7.53 -12.48 0.67
N ASN A 291 -7.86 -11.21 0.91
CA ASN A 291 -7.06 -10.33 1.76
C ASN A 291 -6.98 -10.86 3.20
N ALA A 292 -8.10 -11.35 3.76
CA ALA A 292 -8.14 -11.94 5.10
C ALA A 292 -7.35 -13.27 5.17
N LEU A 293 -7.44 -14.10 4.14
CA LEU A 293 -6.66 -15.33 4.03
C LEU A 293 -5.15 -15.05 3.94
N ALA A 294 -4.74 -14.04 3.15
CA ALA A 294 -3.36 -13.60 3.08
C ALA A 294 -2.85 -13.11 4.44
N ALA A 295 -3.65 -12.31 5.15
CA ALA A 295 -3.31 -11.83 6.48
C ALA A 295 -3.21 -12.97 7.51
N ALA A 296 -4.14 -13.92 7.47
CA ALA A 296 -4.11 -15.12 8.32
C ALA A 296 -2.87 -15.99 8.03
N ALA A 297 -2.52 -16.17 6.74
CA ALA A 297 -1.32 -16.92 6.33
C ALA A 297 -0.04 -16.36 6.92
N VAL A 298 0.12 -15.02 6.88
CA VAL A 298 1.24 -14.33 7.56
C VAL A 298 1.25 -14.64 9.05
N CYS A 299 0.10 -14.44 9.70
CA CYS A 299 0.02 -14.55 11.16
C CYS A 299 0.23 -16.01 11.63
N PHE A 300 -0.27 -17.01 10.89
CA PHE A 300 0.04 -18.42 11.16
C PHE A 300 1.53 -18.74 10.97
N SER A 301 2.17 -18.20 9.91
CA SER A 301 3.61 -18.39 9.67
C SER A 301 4.47 -17.81 10.80
N LEU A 302 4.01 -16.72 11.42
CA LEU A 302 4.61 -16.06 12.59
C LEU A 302 4.23 -16.72 13.93
N LYS A 303 3.42 -17.79 13.91
CA LYS A 303 2.92 -18.51 15.09
C LYS A 303 2.06 -17.62 16.02
N VAL A 304 1.34 -16.67 15.44
CA VAL A 304 0.35 -15.85 16.16
C VAL A 304 -0.83 -16.73 16.57
N SER A 305 -1.39 -16.50 17.75
CA SER A 305 -2.50 -17.29 18.27
C SER A 305 -3.75 -17.21 17.39
N ALA A 306 -4.45 -18.32 17.23
CA ALA A 306 -5.72 -18.40 16.49
C ALA A 306 -6.76 -17.39 17.05
N ARG A 307 -6.73 -17.16 18.39
CA ARG A 307 -7.57 -16.17 19.07
C ARG A 307 -7.29 -14.76 18.53
N SER A 308 -6.03 -14.35 18.44
CA SER A 308 -5.65 -13.02 17.96
C SER A 308 -5.92 -12.84 16.48
N ILE A 309 -5.76 -13.90 15.66
CA ILE A 309 -6.14 -13.89 14.25
C ILE A 309 -7.64 -13.63 14.11
N LYS A 310 -8.47 -14.39 14.82
CA LYS A 310 -9.92 -14.20 14.85
C LYS A 310 -10.27 -12.79 15.29
N GLN A 311 -9.82 -12.36 16.46
CA GLN A 311 -10.15 -11.06 17.05
C GLN A 311 -9.70 -9.89 16.14
N GLY A 312 -8.52 -9.98 15.54
CA GLY A 312 -7.99 -8.95 14.65
C GLY A 312 -8.81 -8.81 13.38
N LEU A 313 -9.20 -9.91 12.74
CA LEU A 313 -10.02 -9.91 11.53
C LEU A 313 -11.46 -9.46 11.81
N GLU A 314 -12.10 -9.92 12.88
CA GLU A 314 -13.45 -9.52 13.26
C GLU A 314 -13.56 -8.04 13.69
N SER A 315 -12.48 -7.48 14.25
CA SER A 315 -12.42 -6.07 14.63
C SER A 315 -11.92 -5.15 13.52
N PHE A 316 -11.61 -5.69 12.34
CA PHE A 316 -11.13 -4.91 11.22
C PHE A 316 -12.30 -4.20 10.52
N ASP A 317 -12.14 -2.89 10.37
CA ASP A 317 -13.05 -2.05 9.59
C ASP A 317 -12.42 -1.73 8.22
N SER A 318 -13.20 -1.19 7.28
CA SER A 318 -12.69 -0.78 5.98
C SER A 318 -11.59 0.28 6.10
N VAL A 319 -10.64 0.25 5.18
CA VAL A 319 -9.66 1.34 5.03
C VAL A 319 -10.33 2.49 4.27
N GLN A 320 -10.14 3.71 4.71
CA GLN A 320 -10.69 4.92 4.07
C GLN A 320 -10.35 4.94 2.57
N GLY A 321 -11.36 5.19 1.75
CA GLY A 321 -11.23 5.23 0.30
C GLY A 321 -10.99 3.87 -0.38
N ARG A 322 -11.28 2.74 0.30
CA ARG A 322 -11.17 1.38 -0.24
C ARG A 322 -12.45 0.58 0.02
N LEU A 323 -13.42 0.76 -0.87
CA LEU A 323 -14.78 0.21 -0.76
C LEU A 323 -15.44 0.52 0.60
N GLU A 324 -15.11 1.68 1.14
CA GLU A 324 -15.69 2.18 2.38
C GLU A 324 -17.16 2.52 2.15
N THR A 325 -18.05 1.87 2.88
CA THR A 325 -19.49 2.04 2.74
C THR A 325 -20.01 3.06 3.76
N ILE A 326 -20.65 4.13 3.27
CA ILE A 326 -21.15 5.24 4.08
C ILE A 326 -22.63 5.44 3.78
N LYS A 327 -23.48 5.38 4.79
CA LYS A 327 -24.91 5.67 4.66
C LYS A 327 -25.13 7.20 4.70
N LEU A 328 -25.73 7.73 3.62
CA LEU A 328 -26.06 9.14 3.51
C LEU A 328 -27.35 9.49 4.27
N LYS A 329 -27.52 10.77 4.61
CA LYS A 329 -28.75 11.28 5.29
C LYS A 329 -30.00 11.08 4.42
N SER A 330 -29.85 11.03 3.10
CA SER A 330 -30.95 10.75 2.16
C SER A 330 -31.46 9.30 2.21
N GLY A 331 -30.72 8.38 2.83
CA GLY A 331 -30.98 6.95 2.80
C GLY A 331 -30.14 6.20 1.75
N ASP A 332 -29.56 6.92 0.79
CA ASP A 332 -28.64 6.36 -0.21
C ASP A 332 -27.35 5.85 0.43
N VAL A 333 -26.64 4.99 -0.27
CA VAL A 333 -25.39 4.39 0.18
C VAL A 333 -24.25 4.84 -0.74
N LEU A 334 -23.25 5.48 -0.16
CA LEU A 334 -22.01 5.85 -0.83
C LEU A 334 -20.96 4.76 -0.63
N ILE A 335 -20.36 4.30 -1.71
CA ILE A 335 -19.22 3.38 -1.73
C ILE A 335 -18.00 4.19 -2.16
N ASN A 336 -17.19 4.59 -1.18
CA ASN A 336 -15.97 5.36 -1.39
C ASN A 336 -14.82 4.40 -1.72
N ASP A 337 -14.40 4.38 -2.99
CA ASP A 337 -13.23 3.63 -3.47
C ASP A 337 -12.27 4.54 -4.26
N THR A 338 -12.05 5.74 -3.70
CA THR A 338 -11.38 6.86 -4.38
C THR A 338 -9.86 6.87 -4.23
N TYR A 339 -9.28 5.94 -3.46
CA TYR A 339 -7.85 5.98 -3.18
C TYR A 339 -6.98 5.84 -4.46
N ASN A 340 -7.28 4.86 -5.30
CA ASN A 340 -6.63 4.64 -6.60
C ASN A 340 -7.51 3.74 -7.51
N ALA A 341 -7.18 3.68 -8.81
CA ALA A 341 -7.89 2.84 -9.79
C ALA A 341 -6.91 2.19 -10.76
N ASN A 342 -7.08 0.89 -10.98
CA ASN A 342 -6.60 0.14 -12.13
C ASN A 342 -7.75 -0.78 -12.60
N PHE A 343 -7.61 -1.38 -13.80
CA PHE A 343 -8.68 -2.13 -14.44
C PHE A 343 -9.26 -3.22 -13.52
N ASP A 344 -8.41 -4.08 -12.94
CA ASP A 344 -8.87 -5.19 -12.08
C ASP A 344 -9.62 -4.68 -10.84
N SER A 345 -9.11 -3.60 -10.23
CA SER A 345 -9.75 -3.02 -9.04
C SER A 345 -11.08 -2.36 -9.35
N VAL A 346 -11.23 -1.78 -10.56
CA VAL A 346 -12.50 -1.20 -11.03
C VAL A 346 -13.51 -2.30 -11.29
N CYS A 347 -13.12 -3.40 -11.96
CA CYS A 347 -14.00 -4.54 -12.19
C CYS A 347 -14.52 -5.13 -10.87
N ARG A 348 -13.64 -5.35 -9.88
CA ARG A 348 -14.05 -5.85 -8.55
C ARG A 348 -14.99 -4.89 -7.81
N ALA A 349 -14.78 -3.59 -7.93
CA ALA A 349 -15.66 -2.58 -7.33
C ALA A 349 -17.03 -2.55 -8.04
N LEU A 350 -17.08 -2.76 -9.35
CA LEU A 350 -18.32 -2.88 -10.11
C LEU A 350 -19.09 -4.17 -9.77
N GLU A 351 -18.41 -5.31 -9.59
CA GLU A 351 -19.02 -6.55 -9.09
C GLU A 351 -19.64 -6.34 -7.71
N PHE A 352 -18.92 -5.62 -6.83
CA PHE A 352 -19.44 -5.25 -5.52
C PHE A 352 -20.71 -4.40 -5.64
N LEU A 353 -20.69 -3.33 -6.46
CA LEU A 353 -21.84 -2.46 -6.70
C LEU A 353 -23.01 -3.22 -7.34
N ALA A 354 -22.73 -4.14 -8.28
CA ALA A 354 -23.73 -4.94 -8.96
C ALA A 354 -24.54 -5.84 -8.00
N ALA A 355 -23.91 -6.31 -6.92
CA ALA A 355 -24.54 -7.13 -5.89
C ALA A 355 -25.43 -6.35 -4.92
N GLU A 356 -25.33 -5.00 -4.92
CA GLU A 356 -26.14 -4.17 -4.04
C GLU A 356 -27.58 -4.01 -4.57
N PRO A 357 -28.58 -3.84 -3.67
CA PRO A 357 -29.95 -3.62 -4.10
C PRO A 357 -30.17 -2.19 -4.65
N GLY A 358 -31.32 -1.95 -5.27
CA GLY A 358 -31.74 -0.62 -5.72
C GLY A 358 -30.96 -0.09 -6.91
N LYS A 359 -30.96 1.24 -7.08
CA LYS A 359 -30.34 1.93 -8.21
C LYS A 359 -28.82 1.99 -8.05
N LYS A 360 -28.08 1.61 -9.07
CA LYS A 360 -26.61 1.51 -9.08
C LYS A 360 -26.02 2.63 -9.94
N ILE A 361 -25.26 3.51 -9.30
CA ILE A 361 -24.61 4.65 -9.95
C ILE A 361 -23.11 4.49 -9.83
N PHE A 362 -22.40 4.54 -10.95
CA PHE A 362 -20.95 4.53 -10.99
C PHE A 362 -20.41 5.90 -11.41
N VAL A 363 -19.67 6.55 -10.52
CA VAL A 363 -18.92 7.78 -10.79
C VAL A 363 -17.47 7.40 -11.01
N PHE A 364 -17.01 7.58 -12.24
CA PHE A 364 -15.73 7.07 -12.69
C PHE A 364 -14.77 8.20 -13.10
N GLY A 365 -13.61 8.26 -12.45
CA GLY A 365 -12.48 9.09 -12.84
C GLY A 365 -11.44 8.30 -13.63
N ASP A 366 -10.60 8.97 -14.39
CA ASP A 366 -9.55 8.33 -15.21
C ASP A 366 -8.68 7.38 -14.38
N MET A 367 -8.33 6.25 -14.98
CA MET A 367 -7.26 5.38 -14.52
C MET A 367 -5.93 5.86 -15.09
N GLY A 368 -4.92 6.02 -14.23
CA GLY A 368 -3.55 6.37 -14.59
C GLY A 368 -2.65 5.15 -14.78
N GLU A 369 -1.39 5.41 -15.18
CA GLU A 369 -0.32 4.41 -15.30
C GLU A 369 -0.63 3.29 -16.32
N LEU A 370 -1.43 3.61 -17.34
CA LEU A 370 -1.88 2.66 -18.34
C LEU A 370 -1.17 2.79 -19.70
N GLY A 371 -0.39 3.86 -19.91
CA GLY A 371 0.27 4.11 -21.19
C GLY A 371 -0.69 4.01 -22.36
N GLU A 372 -0.29 3.30 -23.42
CA GLU A 372 -1.10 3.07 -24.62
C GLU A 372 -2.36 2.22 -24.40
N PHE A 373 -2.42 1.47 -23.30
CA PHE A 373 -3.60 0.65 -22.96
C PHE A 373 -4.77 1.49 -22.42
N GLY A 374 -4.54 2.75 -22.08
CA GLY A 374 -5.53 3.62 -21.43
C GLY A 374 -6.89 3.63 -22.12
N PRO A 375 -6.98 3.99 -23.43
CA PRO A 375 -8.28 4.04 -24.11
C PRO A 375 -9.01 2.71 -24.18
N SER A 376 -8.29 1.62 -24.44
CA SER A 376 -8.88 0.27 -24.55
C SER A 376 -9.40 -0.25 -23.21
N LEU A 377 -8.66 -0.02 -22.12
CA LEU A 377 -9.07 -0.44 -20.79
C LEU A 377 -10.28 0.37 -20.27
N HIS A 378 -10.36 1.68 -20.56
CA HIS A 378 -11.54 2.47 -20.24
C HIS A 378 -12.76 2.00 -21.02
N THR A 379 -12.63 1.66 -22.32
CA THR A 379 -13.70 1.04 -23.10
C THR A 379 -14.21 -0.24 -22.43
N LYS A 380 -13.30 -1.15 -22.04
CA LYS A 380 -13.65 -2.39 -21.34
C LYS A 380 -14.36 -2.14 -20.01
N VAL A 381 -14.00 -1.09 -19.26
CA VAL A 381 -14.70 -0.72 -18.03
C VAL A 381 -16.16 -0.36 -18.31
N GLY A 382 -16.43 0.43 -19.37
CA GLY A 382 -17.80 0.80 -19.74
C GLY A 382 -18.63 -0.44 -20.14
N GLU A 383 -18.06 -1.32 -20.96
CA GLU A 383 -18.66 -2.60 -21.35
C GLU A 383 -18.95 -3.48 -20.12
N PHE A 384 -17.99 -3.59 -19.21
CA PHE A 384 -18.11 -4.38 -17.99
C PHE A 384 -19.19 -3.82 -17.06
N ALA A 385 -19.23 -2.50 -16.87
CA ALA A 385 -20.27 -1.85 -16.07
C ALA A 385 -21.68 -2.12 -16.64
N LYS A 386 -21.84 -2.01 -17.96
CA LYS A 386 -23.09 -2.33 -18.65
C LYS A 386 -23.49 -3.78 -18.46
N ALA A 387 -22.56 -4.72 -18.66
CA ALA A 387 -22.82 -6.16 -18.53
C ALA A 387 -23.21 -6.56 -17.09
N ASN A 388 -22.73 -5.83 -16.08
CA ASN A 388 -23.06 -6.05 -14.68
C ASN A 388 -24.30 -5.26 -14.20
N GLY A 389 -25.08 -4.67 -15.10
CA GLY A 389 -26.37 -4.05 -14.76
C GLY A 389 -26.23 -2.76 -13.94
N ILE A 390 -25.19 -1.97 -14.17
CA ILE A 390 -25.09 -0.63 -13.61
C ILE A 390 -26.08 0.28 -14.31
N ASP A 391 -26.89 1.06 -13.56
CA ASP A 391 -27.97 1.86 -14.12
C ASP A 391 -27.48 3.16 -14.74
N LEU A 392 -26.51 3.84 -14.08
CA LEU A 392 -25.93 5.10 -14.56
C LEU A 392 -24.41 5.07 -14.44
N LEU A 393 -23.71 5.59 -15.47
CA LEU A 393 -22.27 5.82 -15.44
C LEU A 393 -21.99 7.31 -15.67
N PHE A 394 -21.36 7.97 -14.69
CA PHE A 394 -20.91 9.36 -14.78
C PHE A 394 -19.38 9.40 -14.87
N GLY A 395 -18.87 9.80 -16.03
CA GLY A 395 -17.45 9.89 -16.31
C GLY A 395 -16.90 11.30 -16.05
N PHE A 396 -15.71 11.36 -15.41
CA PHE A 396 -14.95 12.59 -15.20
C PHE A 396 -13.48 12.37 -15.55
N GLY A 397 -13.01 13.05 -16.58
CA GLY A 397 -11.65 12.90 -17.13
C GLY A 397 -11.65 12.46 -18.58
N GLU A 398 -10.55 12.70 -19.28
CA GLU A 398 -10.49 12.56 -20.75
C GLU A 398 -10.71 11.12 -21.23
N LEU A 399 -10.11 10.15 -20.52
CA LEU A 399 -10.19 8.75 -20.90
C LEU A 399 -11.55 8.12 -20.57
N THR A 400 -12.27 8.66 -19.56
CA THR A 400 -13.62 8.17 -19.21
C THR A 400 -14.64 8.38 -20.32
N LYS A 401 -14.39 9.28 -21.28
CA LYS A 401 -15.21 9.43 -22.50
C LYS A 401 -15.36 8.11 -23.25
N LYS A 402 -14.32 7.25 -23.23
CA LYS A 402 -14.34 5.92 -23.85
C LYS A 402 -15.26 4.97 -23.09
N ALA A 403 -15.19 4.99 -21.75
CA ALA A 403 -16.07 4.18 -20.90
C ALA A 403 -17.54 4.59 -21.05
N VAL A 404 -17.82 5.89 -21.06
CA VAL A 404 -19.18 6.44 -21.28
C VAL A 404 -19.73 6.02 -22.64
N SER A 405 -18.93 6.12 -23.71
CA SER A 405 -19.35 5.74 -25.06
C SER A 405 -19.68 4.24 -25.16
N SER A 406 -18.88 3.35 -24.56
CA SER A 406 -19.10 1.91 -24.60
C SER A 406 -20.22 1.46 -23.65
N PHE A 407 -20.47 2.19 -22.56
CA PHE A 407 -21.58 1.96 -21.67
C PHE A 407 -22.93 2.25 -22.35
N GLY A 408 -23.05 3.33 -23.14
CA GLY A 408 -24.20 3.65 -23.98
C GLY A 408 -25.12 4.72 -23.39
N ALA A 409 -26.43 4.63 -23.64
CA ALA A 409 -27.40 5.71 -23.43
C ALA A 409 -27.49 6.27 -22.00
N ASN A 410 -27.19 5.45 -20.99
CA ASN A 410 -27.22 5.85 -19.58
C ASN A 410 -25.85 6.30 -19.07
N GLY A 411 -24.88 6.47 -19.94
CA GLY A 411 -23.57 7.05 -19.65
C GLY A 411 -23.55 8.54 -19.96
N THR A 412 -22.98 9.34 -19.07
CA THR A 412 -22.79 10.79 -19.29
C THR A 412 -21.40 11.21 -18.85
N HIS A 413 -20.70 11.93 -19.71
CA HIS A 413 -19.41 12.52 -19.39
C HIS A 413 -19.58 13.98 -18.95
N TYR A 414 -18.78 14.40 -17.99
CA TYR A 414 -18.74 15.76 -17.47
C TYR A 414 -17.33 16.30 -17.47
N ASP A 415 -17.15 17.54 -17.92
CA ASP A 415 -15.88 18.28 -17.84
C ASP A 415 -15.82 19.12 -16.55
N SER A 416 -16.97 19.34 -15.89
CA SER A 416 -17.09 20.14 -14.66
C SER A 416 -17.47 19.29 -13.46
N ARG A 417 -16.71 19.43 -12.36
CA ARG A 417 -17.03 18.79 -11.08
C ARG A 417 -18.37 19.23 -10.51
N SER A 418 -18.72 20.50 -10.68
CA SER A 418 -19.98 21.06 -10.19
C SER A 418 -21.18 20.51 -10.92
N GLU A 419 -21.10 20.36 -12.25
CA GLU A 419 -22.16 19.76 -13.07
C GLU A 419 -22.37 18.30 -12.74
N LEU A 420 -21.27 17.50 -12.67
CA LEU A 420 -21.35 16.10 -12.26
C LEU A 420 -21.99 15.97 -10.88
N LEU A 421 -21.55 16.76 -9.90
CA LEU A 421 -22.10 16.72 -8.54
C LEU A 421 -23.59 17.09 -8.51
N GLY A 422 -24.00 18.10 -9.29
CA GLY A 422 -25.40 18.49 -9.43
C GLY A 422 -26.27 17.35 -9.97
N GLN A 423 -25.80 16.70 -11.04
CA GLN A 423 -26.51 15.56 -11.65
C GLN A 423 -26.50 14.33 -10.72
N LEU A 424 -25.39 14.08 -10.03
CA LEU A 424 -25.30 13.00 -9.05
C LEU A 424 -26.33 13.19 -7.94
N ARG A 425 -26.41 14.39 -7.35
CA ARG A 425 -27.43 14.73 -6.33
C ARG A 425 -28.85 14.56 -6.85
N ALA A 426 -29.13 14.98 -8.07
CA ALA A 426 -30.44 14.82 -8.70
C ALA A 426 -30.80 13.34 -8.99
N SER A 427 -29.82 12.46 -9.05
CA SER A 427 -29.98 11.03 -9.30
C SER A 427 -30.22 10.20 -8.03
N LEU A 428 -30.00 10.77 -6.86
CA LEU A 428 -30.23 10.14 -5.56
C LEU A 428 -31.74 10.10 -5.27
N ASN A 429 -32.21 9.00 -4.71
CA ASN A 429 -33.64 8.75 -4.46
C ASN A 429 -33.91 8.07 -3.09
N GLY A 430 -32.93 8.01 -2.22
CA GLY A 430 -33.00 7.35 -0.91
C GLY A 430 -32.75 5.84 -0.94
N GLN A 431 -32.55 5.25 -2.10
CA GLN A 431 -32.27 3.80 -2.28
C GLN A 431 -31.13 3.54 -3.29
N ALA A 432 -30.40 4.58 -3.70
CA ALA A 432 -29.30 4.42 -4.64
C ALA A 432 -28.02 3.97 -3.92
N HIS A 433 -27.25 3.13 -4.62
CA HIS A 433 -25.88 2.77 -4.26
C HIS A 433 -24.95 3.47 -5.24
N VAL A 434 -24.06 4.32 -4.73
CA VAL A 434 -23.15 5.17 -5.52
C VAL A 434 -21.71 4.73 -5.29
N LEU A 435 -21.08 4.13 -6.29
CA LEU A 435 -19.65 3.87 -6.28
C LEU A 435 -18.89 5.05 -6.87
N ILE A 436 -17.90 5.58 -6.16
CA ILE A 436 -17.00 6.63 -6.65
C ILE A 436 -15.58 6.08 -6.67
N LYS A 437 -14.95 6.06 -7.86
CA LYS A 437 -13.61 5.51 -8.07
C LYS A 437 -12.87 6.23 -9.18
N GLY A 438 -11.55 6.36 -9.01
CA GLY A 438 -10.61 6.91 -10.00
C GLY A 438 -9.19 6.90 -9.45
N SER A 439 -8.20 7.12 -10.30
CA SER A 439 -6.82 7.21 -9.88
C SER A 439 -6.54 8.39 -8.95
N ARG A 440 -5.50 8.29 -8.14
CA ARG A 440 -5.19 9.25 -7.07
C ARG A 440 -5.10 10.70 -7.53
N PHE A 441 -4.56 10.95 -8.73
CA PHE A 441 -4.43 12.29 -9.29
C PHE A 441 -5.78 12.96 -9.63
N MET A 442 -6.85 12.15 -9.84
CA MET A 442 -8.21 12.64 -10.11
C MET A 442 -8.87 13.27 -8.87
N LYS A 443 -8.39 12.94 -7.66
CA LYS A 443 -8.91 13.43 -6.37
C LYS A 443 -10.43 13.23 -6.26
N MET A 444 -10.88 12.01 -6.56
CA MET A 444 -12.31 11.66 -6.60
C MET A 444 -12.98 11.74 -5.22
N GLU A 445 -12.23 11.78 -4.13
CA GLU A 445 -12.71 12.03 -2.77
C GLU A 445 -13.47 13.36 -2.63
N TYR A 446 -13.27 14.30 -3.57
CA TYR A 446 -14.05 15.54 -3.64
C TYR A 446 -15.55 15.26 -3.70
N PHE A 447 -15.99 14.31 -4.54
CA PHE A 447 -17.40 13.97 -4.68
C PHE A 447 -17.94 13.28 -3.43
N CYS A 448 -17.15 12.38 -2.81
CA CYS A 448 -17.52 11.74 -1.56
C CYS A 448 -17.78 12.77 -0.45
N ASN A 449 -16.80 13.65 -0.21
CA ASN A 449 -16.89 14.69 0.81
C ASN A 449 -18.10 15.63 0.58
N SER A 450 -18.38 15.97 -0.69
CA SER A 450 -19.51 16.84 -1.06
C SER A 450 -20.88 16.18 -0.90
N LEU A 451 -20.97 14.85 -0.79
CA LEU A 451 -22.23 14.13 -0.53
C LEU A 451 -22.47 13.89 0.96
N ILE A 452 -21.41 13.83 1.76
CA ILE A 452 -21.49 13.58 3.22
C ILE A 452 -21.90 14.85 3.98
N THR A 453 -21.49 16.01 3.48
CA THR A 453 -21.82 17.33 4.06
C THR A 453 -23.27 17.72 3.72
#